data_8770b6c31217e4364618a67f0976ca69
#
_entry.id   8770b6c31217e4364618a67f0976ca69
#
_cell.length_a   1.000
_cell.length_b   1.000
_cell.length_c   1.000
_cell.angle_alpha   90.00
_cell.angle_beta   90.00
_cell.angle_gamma   90.00
#
_symmetry.space_group_name_H-M   'P 1'
#
loop_
_entity.id
_entity.type
_entity.pdbx_description
1 polymer ?
#
loop_
_entity_poly.entity_id
_entity_poly.type
_entity_poly.pdbx_seq_one_letter_code
_entity_poly.pdbx_strand_id
1 'polypeptide(L)'
;MQKNRKLAQLSLVIASFVLAGVFTLIILEKNNVTKFFTNTPIAEQPSETRPVNTVSYTPASSTEQQEGDALKQQLINESNKPANSQSISVNFSAANQDVAGGPVIVKALINGANNGTCKLIMVKDGTEKTYTASVTNLGTYYGCDGFSVPVSDLSAGSWKALLTVTSGGSSGSTEQQIEVSL
;
A
#
# COMPACT_ATOMS: atom_id res chain seq x y z
N MET A 1 44.53 -11.62 -23.98
CA MET A 1 44.62 -10.23 -23.47
C MET A 1 43.35 -9.38 -23.58
N GLN A 2 42.30 -9.80 -24.29
CA GLN A 2 41.03 -9.02 -24.45
C GLN A 2 40.08 -9.02 -23.21
N LYS A 3 40.11 -10.07 -22.40
CA LYS A 3 39.21 -10.25 -21.25
C LYS A 3 39.39 -9.19 -20.14
N ASN A 4 40.64 -8.76 -19.91
CA ASN A 4 40.98 -7.79 -18.85
C ASN A 4 40.57 -6.34 -19.23
N ARG A 5 40.49 -6.01 -20.52
CA ARG A 5 40.05 -4.67 -20.98
C ARG A 5 38.55 -4.45 -20.76
N LYS A 6 37.72 -5.50 -20.95
CA LYS A 6 36.26 -5.41 -20.71
C LYS A 6 35.92 -5.27 -19.21
N LEU A 7 36.70 -5.94 -18.35
CA LEU A 7 36.55 -5.82 -16.89
C LEU A 7 36.93 -4.41 -16.40
N ALA A 8 38.03 -3.84 -16.92
CA ALA A 8 38.45 -2.48 -16.58
C ALA A 8 37.42 -1.42 -17.05
N GLN A 9 36.82 -1.59 -18.23
CA GLN A 9 35.78 -0.70 -18.72
C GLN A 9 34.49 -0.79 -17.89
N LEU A 10 34.08 -1.99 -17.48
CA LEU A 10 32.92 -2.19 -16.62
C LEU A 10 33.09 -1.53 -15.26
N SER A 11 34.29 -1.67 -14.65
CA SER A 11 34.65 -1.05 -13.38
C SER A 11 34.59 0.49 -13.44
N LEU A 12 35.02 1.07 -14.55
CA LEU A 12 35.05 2.52 -14.75
C LEU A 12 33.63 3.09 -14.90
N VAL A 13 32.74 2.38 -15.57
CA VAL A 13 31.33 2.76 -15.71
C VAL A 13 30.61 2.71 -14.36
N ILE A 14 30.83 1.67 -13.56
CA ILE A 14 30.23 1.56 -12.22
C ILE A 14 30.71 2.68 -11.29
N ALA A 15 32.01 2.99 -11.30
CA ALA A 15 32.57 4.10 -10.51
C ALA A 15 31.96 5.47 -10.91
N SER A 16 31.71 5.69 -12.19
CA SER A 16 31.07 6.90 -12.69
C SER A 16 29.63 7.05 -12.19
N PHE A 17 28.83 5.97 -12.17
CA PHE A 17 27.45 6.00 -11.65
C PHE A 17 27.39 6.25 -10.15
N VAL A 18 28.33 5.68 -9.36
CA VAL A 18 28.40 5.92 -7.92
C VAL A 18 28.74 7.38 -7.62
N LEU A 19 29.71 7.96 -8.34
CA LEU A 19 30.07 9.37 -8.20
C LEU A 19 28.91 10.31 -8.55
N ALA A 20 28.18 10.03 -9.64
CA ALA A 20 27.02 10.82 -10.03
C ALA A 20 25.88 10.74 -8.99
N GLY A 21 25.67 9.55 -8.40
CA GLY A 21 24.67 9.37 -7.34
C GLY A 21 24.97 10.15 -6.06
N VAL A 22 26.26 10.17 -5.63
CA VAL A 22 26.68 10.95 -4.47
C VAL A 22 26.55 12.45 -4.72
N PHE A 23 26.86 12.90 -5.93
CA PHE A 23 26.76 14.33 -6.27
C PHE A 23 25.29 14.81 -6.29
N THR A 24 24.36 13.98 -6.76
CA THR A 24 22.91 14.28 -6.72
C THR A 24 22.39 14.36 -5.28
N LEU A 25 22.85 13.49 -4.38
CA LEU A 25 22.46 13.53 -2.97
C LEU A 25 22.92 14.84 -2.30
N ILE A 26 24.16 15.28 -2.56
CA ILE A 26 24.70 16.54 -2.00
C ILE A 26 23.90 17.76 -2.51
N ILE A 27 23.48 17.77 -3.77
CA ILE A 27 22.69 18.88 -4.33
C ILE A 27 21.27 18.90 -3.72
N LEU A 28 20.66 17.73 -3.51
CA LEU A 28 19.34 17.61 -2.89
C LEU A 28 19.35 18.08 -1.43
N GLU A 29 20.42 17.81 -0.69
CA GLU A 29 20.60 18.26 0.69
C GLU A 29 20.79 19.78 0.77
N LYS A 30 21.60 20.34 -0.14
CA LYS A 30 21.84 21.80 -0.21
C LYS A 30 20.58 22.61 -0.53
N ASN A 31 19.61 21.98 -1.21
CA ASN A 31 18.32 22.59 -1.53
C ASN A 31 17.21 22.32 -0.49
N ASN A 32 17.55 21.83 0.71
CA ASN A 32 16.61 21.47 1.79
C ASN A 32 15.50 20.46 1.43
N VAL A 33 15.71 19.68 0.38
CA VAL A 33 14.74 18.66 -0.06
C VAL A 33 14.85 17.40 0.81
N THR A 34 16.04 17.12 1.38
CA THR A 34 16.25 16.02 2.31
C THR A 34 17.10 16.48 3.50
N LYS A 35 16.65 16.25 4.74
CA LYS A 35 17.34 16.60 5.97
C LYS A 35 17.95 15.37 6.63
N PHE A 36 18.81 14.63 5.92
CA PHE A 36 19.40 13.39 6.46
C PHE A 36 20.53 13.62 7.49
N PHE A 37 21.18 14.81 7.50
CA PHE A 37 22.36 15.05 8.32
C PHE A 37 22.31 16.30 9.22
N THR A 38 21.19 16.99 9.32
CA THR A 38 21.07 18.10 10.27
C THR A 38 20.74 17.56 11.66
N ASN A 39 21.78 17.36 12.48
CA ASN A 39 21.65 17.45 13.92
C ASN A 39 21.19 18.86 14.25
N THR A 40 19.90 19.05 14.45
CA THR A 40 19.38 20.32 14.99
C THR A 40 19.94 20.48 16.40
N PRO A 41 20.76 21.49 16.71
CA PRO A 41 21.08 21.78 18.09
C PRO A 41 19.76 22.08 18.79
N ILE A 42 19.52 21.42 19.92
CA ILE A 42 18.40 21.71 20.81
C ILE A 42 18.57 23.20 21.22
N ALA A 43 17.74 24.06 20.65
CA ALA A 43 17.66 25.43 21.12
C ALA A 43 17.22 25.35 22.59
N GLU A 44 18.05 25.89 23.49
CA GLU A 44 17.67 26.10 24.88
C GLU A 44 16.37 26.90 24.89
N GLN A 45 15.30 26.22 25.31
CA GLN A 45 13.98 26.79 25.48
C GLN A 45 14.12 27.87 26.58
N PRO A 46 13.72 29.14 26.32
CA PRO A 46 13.68 30.13 27.37
C PRO A 46 12.83 29.57 28.51
N SER A 47 13.35 29.69 29.73
CA SER A 47 12.65 29.33 30.95
C SER A 47 11.37 30.17 31.06
N GLU A 48 10.27 29.66 30.53
CA GLU A 48 8.96 30.24 30.78
C GLU A 48 8.65 30.10 32.25
N THR A 49 8.52 31.24 32.89
CA THR A 49 7.97 31.39 34.25
C THR A 49 6.61 30.70 34.25
N ARG A 50 6.56 29.54 34.89
CA ARG A 50 5.39 28.70 35.05
C ARG A 50 4.27 29.54 35.67
N PRO A 51 3.15 29.79 34.99
CA PRO A 51 2.04 30.47 35.64
C PRO A 51 1.59 29.62 36.81
N VAL A 52 1.49 30.22 37.99
CA VAL A 52 0.94 29.57 39.17
C VAL A 52 -0.51 29.24 38.84
N ASN A 53 -0.76 27.93 38.63
CA ASN A 53 -2.09 27.41 38.38
C ASN A 53 -2.90 27.53 39.67
N THR A 54 -3.61 28.64 39.84
CA THR A 54 -4.65 28.76 40.86
C THR A 54 -5.82 27.88 40.43
N VAL A 55 -5.81 26.62 40.84
CA VAL A 55 -6.94 25.72 40.64
C VAL A 55 -8.09 26.23 41.55
N SER A 56 -9.12 26.81 40.95
CA SER A 56 -10.36 27.10 41.64
C SER A 56 -11.12 25.80 41.93
N TYR A 57 -11.28 25.49 43.18
CA TYR A 57 -12.06 24.32 43.63
C TYR A 57 -13.56 24.60 43.74
N THR A 58 -14.08 25.55 42.99
CA THR A 58 -15.52 25.77 42.92
C THR A 58 -16.16 24.56 42.22
N PRO A 59 -17.13 23.86 42.79
CA PRO A 59 -17.84 22.78 42.15
C PRO A 59 -18.39 23.26 40.80
N ALA A 60 -18.22 22.48 39.73
CA ALA A 60 -18.72 22.84 38.42
C ALA A 60 -20.24 23.04 38.48
N SER A 61 -20.73 24.08 37.81
CA SER A 61 -22.15 24.35 37.70
C SER A 61 -22.85 23.21 36.95
N SER A 62 -24.16 23.06 37.13
CA SER A 62 -24.96 22.05 36.45
C SER A 62 -24.83 22.16 34.92
N THR A 63 -24.62 23.35 34.41
CA THR A 63 -24.41 23.59 32.96
C THR A 63 -23.04 23.06 32.48
N GLU A 64 -21.98 23.31 33.26
CA GLU A 64 -20.62 22.80 32.95
C GLU A 64 -20.56 21.26 33.03
N GLN A 65 -21.31 20.66 33.97
CA GLN A 65 -21.44 19.21 34.05
C GLN A 65 -22.15 18.61 32.84
N GLN A 66 -23.23 19.24 32.36
CA GLN A 66 -23.94 18.82 31.15
C GLN A 66 -23.08 18.93 29.88
N GLU A 67 -22.33 20.03 29.74
CA GLU A 67 -21.39 20.18 28.63
C GLU A 67 -20.26 19.17 28.69
N GLY A 68 -19.73 18.87 29.88
CA GLY A 68 -18.70 17.85 30.08
C GLY A 68 -19.20 16.43 29.76
N ASP A 69 -20.44 16.11 30.12
CA ASP A 69 -21.05 14.83 29.83
C ASP A 69 -21.41 14.67 28.34
N ALA A 70 -21.85 15.73 27.69
CA ALA A 70 -22.08 15.77 26.25
C ALA A 70 -20.75 15.56 25.48
N LEU A 71 -19.67 16.20 25.90
CA LEU A 71 -18.34 16.03 25.29
C LEU A 71 -17.81 14.61 25.48
N LYS A 72 -18.01 14.01 26.69
CA LYS A 72 -17.67 12.60 26.95
C LYS A 72 -18.44 11.64 26.05
N GLN A 73 -19.75 11.86 25.89
CA GLN A 73 -20.58 11.05 25.00
C GLN A 73 -20.10 11.14 23.56
N GLN A 74 -19.71 12.34 23.11
CA GLN A 74 -19.18 12.55 21.77
C GLN A 74 -17.85 11.81 21.56
N LEU A 75 -16.93 11.86 22.52
CA LEU A 75 -15.67 11.11 22.50
C LEU A 75 -15.87 9.59 22.54
N ILE A 76 -16.85 9.11 23.31
CA ILE A 76 -17.20 7.69 23.35
C ILE A 76 -17.78 7.24 22.00
N ASN A 77 -18.63 8.06 21.38
CA ASN A 77 -19.21 7.76 20.07
C ASN A 77 -18.14 7.78 18.96
N GLU A 78 -17.19 8.71 19.01
CA GLU A 78 -16.04 8.70 18.09
C GLU A 78 -15.09 7.53 18.34
N SER A 79 -14.86 7.15 19.59
CA SER A 79 -14.03 5.99 19.94
C SER A 79 -14.69 4.66 19.56
N ASN A 80 -16.02 4.59 19.57
CA ASN A 80 -16.79 3.42 19.15
C ASN A 80 -17.12 3.41 17.66
N LYS A 81 -16.78 4.48 16.92
CA LYS A 81 -16.79 4.43 15.45
C LYS A 81 -15.78 3.36 15.03
N PRO A 82 -16.21 2.32 14.28
CA PRO A 82 -15.29 1.26 13.89
C PRO A 82 -14.07 1.90 13.27
N ALA A 83 -12.91 1.62 13.87
CA ALA A 83 -11.63 2.19 13.49
C ALA A 83 -11.49 2.03 11.99
N ASN A 84 -11.58 3.18 11.31
CA ASN A 84 -11.19 3.42 9.95
C ASN A 84 -11.20 2.12 9.12
N SER A 85 -12.30 1.83 8.44
CA SER A 85 -12.30 0.81 7.40
C SER A 85 -11.26 1.27 6.36
N GLN A 86 -10.03 0.81 6.55
CA GLN A 86 -8.91 1.11 5.68
C GLN A 86 -9.35 0.67 4.29
N SER A 87 -9.56 1.61 3.39
CA SER A 87 -10.03 1.30 2.04
C SER A 87 -8.96 0.44 1.37
N ILE A 88 -9.35 -0.77 0.99
CA ILE A 88 -8.47 -1.66 0.24
C ILE A 88 -8.50 -1.23 -1.22
N SER A 89 -7.34 -0.86 -1.76
CA SER A 89 -7.18 -0.60 -3.19
C SER A 89 -6.54 -1.81 -3.84
N VAL A 90 -7.15 -2.29 -4.92
CA VAL A 90 -6.71 -3.46 -5.69
C VAL A 90 -6.51 -3.03 -7.13
N ASN A 91 -5.35 -3.34 -7.71
CA ASN A 91 -5.04 -3.04 -9.10
C ASN A 91 -4.38 -4.25 -9.75
N PHE A 92 -4.80 -4.64 -10.95
CA PHE A 92 -4.09 -5.66 -11.70
C PHE A 92 -2.69 -5.15 -12.08
N SER A 93 -1.68 -5.97 -11.81
CA SER A 93 -0.31 -5.77 -12.33
C SER A 93 -0.05 -6.64 -13.55
N ALA A 94 -0.80 -7.75 -13.70
CA ALA A 94 -0.88 -8.56 -14.90
C ALA A 94 -2.24 -9.27 -14.91
N ALA A 95 -2.90 -9.31 -16.06
CA ALA A 95 -4.12 -10.08 -16.28
C ALA A 95 -4.19 -10.41 -17.78
N ASN A 96 -3.49 -11.45 -18.19
CA ASN A 96 -3.30 -11.82 -19.60
C ASN A 96 -2.97 -13.29 -19.77
N GLN A 97 -3.09 -13.76 -21.00
CA GLN A 97 -2.57 -15.02 -21.48
C GLN A 97 -1.38 -14.73 -22.39
N ASP A 98 -0.18 -15.18 -22.01
CA ASP A 98 1.04 -14.85 -22.76
C ASP A 98 1.20 -15.70 -24.04
N VAL A 99 0.68 -16.92 -24.00
CA VAL A 99 0.79 -17.90 -25.11
C VAL A 99 -0.57 -18.54 -25.32
N ALA A 100 -1.00 -18.66 -26.58
CA ALA A 100 -2.22 -19.39 -26.93
C ALA A 100 -2.16 -20.84 -26.39
N GLY A 101 -3.25 -21.31 -25.79
CA GLY A 101 -3.29 -22.61 -25.11
C GLY A 101 -2.59 -22.66 -23.75
N GLY A 102 -1.88 -21.60 -23.35
CA GLY A 102 -1.25 -21.47 -22.02
C GLY A 102 -2.23 -20.99 -20.95
N PRO A 103 -1.83 -20.98 -19.67
CA PRO A 103 -2.68 -20.51 -18.59
C PRO A 103 -2.86 -18.99 -18.67
N VAL A 104 -4.01 -18.51 -18.20
CA VAL A 104 -4.22 -17.09 -17.92
C VAL A 104 -3.57 -16.75 -16.58
N ILE A 105 -2.65 -15.78 -16.60
CA ILE A 105 -1.93 -15.32 -15.40
C ILE A 105 -2.59 -14.05 -14.89
N VAL A 106 -3.00 -14.05 -13.62
CA VAL A 106 -3.55 -12.87 -12.96
C VAL A 106 -2.74 -12.54 -11.71
N LYS A 107 -2.19 -11.33 -11.69
CA LYS A 107 -1.45 -10.77 -10.54
C LYS A 107 -2.03 -9.41 -10.18
N ALA A 108 -1.99 -9.06 -8.90
CA ALA A 108 -2.51 -7.79 -8.43
C ALA A 108 -1.60 -7.16 -7.36
N LEU A 109 -1.61 -5.84 -7.33
CA LEU A 109 -1.06 -5.00 -6.27
C LEU A 109 -2.18 -4.64 -5.30
N ILE A 110 -1.92 -4.79 -4.01
CA ILE A 110 -2.88 -4.53 -2.94
C ILE A 110 -2.31 -3.47 -2.01
N ASN A 111 -3.09 -2.42 -1.76
CA ASN A 111 -2.79 -1.40 -0.75
C ASN A 111 -3.91 -1.40 0.30
N GLY A 112 -3.55 -1.18 1.55
CA GLY A 112 -4.52 -1.14 2.66
C GLY A 112 -4.88 -2.51 3.24
N ALA A 113 -4.22 -3.61 2.80
CA ALA A 113 -4.34 -4.93 3.41
C ALA A 113 -2.97 -5.64 3.42
N ASN A 114 -2.63 -6.29 4.54
CA ASN A 114 -1.41 -7.07 4.73
C ASN A 114 -1.67 -8.57 4.94
N ASN A 115 -2.92 -8.94 5.01
CA ASN A 115 -3.43 -10.31 5.08
C ASN A 115 -4.83 -10.36 4.47
N GLY A 116 -5.42 -11.54 4.34
CA GLY A 116 -6.77 -11.70 3.85
C GLY A 116 -6.89 -12.69 2.71
N THR A 117 -8.05 -12.65 2.05
CA THR A 117 -8.39 -13.57 0.96
C THR A 117 -8.63 -12.78 -0.33
N CYS A 118 -8.04 -13.29 -1.40
CA CYS A 118 -8.27 -12.86 -2.77
C CYS A 118 -9.25 -13.83 -3.44
N LYS A 119 -10.32 -13.32 -4.01
CA LYS A 119 -11.28 -14.09 -4.82
C LYS A 119 -11.28 -13.56 -6.24
N LEU A 120 -10.83 -14.38 -7.19
CA LEU A 120 -10.90 -14.10 -8.63
C LEU A 120 -12.11 -14.82 -9.21
N ILE A 121 -12.96 -14.06 -9.91
CA ILE A 121 -14.10 -14.58 -10.65
C ILE A 121 -13.88 -14.27 -12.12
N MET A 122 -13.89 -15.31 -12.96
CA MET A 122 -13.86 -15.21 -14.41
C MET A 122 -15.25 -15.44 -14.95
N VAL A 123 -15.78 -14.48 -15.71
CA VAL A 123 -17.17 -14.52 -16.23
C VAL A 123 -17.18 -14.37 -17.75
N LYS A 124 -17.91 -15.26 -18.44
CA LYS A 124 -18.19 -15.18 -19.86
C LYS A 124 -19.54 -15.86 -20.18
N ASP A 125 -20.41 -15.16 -20.89
CA ASP A 125 -21.68 -15.69 -21.42
C ASP A 125 -22.51 -16.46 -20.36
N GLY A 126 -22.57 -15.94 -19.12
CA GLY A 126 -23.26 -16.59 -17.99
C GLY A 126 -22.47 -17.74 -17.33
N THR A 127 -21.33 -18.11 -17.87
CA THR A 127 -20.41 -19.06 -17.22
C THR A 127 -19.53 -18.34 -16.22
N GLU A 128 -19.43 -18.87 -14.99
CA GLU A 128 -18.59 -18.32 -13.94
C GLU A 128 -17.58 -19.36 -13.45
N LYS A 129 -16.32 -18.96 -13.29
CA LYS A 129 -15.25 -19.74 -12.66
C LYS A 129 -14.67 -18.93 -11.52
N THR A 130 -14.53 -19.54 -10.35
CA THR A 130 -14.03 -18.89 -9.13
C THR A 130 -12.73 -19.55 -8.68
N TYR A 131 -11.75 -18.69 -8.32
CA TYR A 131 -10.46 -19.08 -7.78
C TYR A 131 -10.18 -18.27 -6.53
N THR A 132 -9.47 -18.84 -5.55
CA THR A 132 -9.12 -18.19 -4.30
C THR A 132 -7.62 -18.28 -4.04
N ALA A 133 -7.05 -17.25 -3.44
CA ALA A 133 -5.67 -17.17 -3.01
C ALA A 133 -5.57 -16.34 -1.73
N SER A 134 -4.43 -16.36 -1.06
CA SER A 134 -4.17 -15.51 0.11
C SER A 134 -3.49 -14.21 -0.30
N VAL A 135 -3.70 -13.17 0.50
CA VAL A 135 -2.88 -11.96 0.43
C VAL A 135 -1.50 -12.28 0.99
N THR A 136 -0.45 -12.01 0.22
CA THR A 136 0.94 -12.36 0.52
C THR A 136 1.83 -11.14 0.40
N ASN A 137 2.83 -11.04 1.28
CA ASN A 137 3.88 -10.03 1.20
C ASN A 137 4.90 -10.45 0.13
N LEU A 138 5.05 -9.63 -0.90
CA LEU A 138 5.97 -9.86 -2.03
C LEU A 138 7.25 -9.00 -1.90
N GLY A 139 7.58 -8.55 -0.68
CA GLY A 139 8.76 -7.76 -0.35
C GLY A 139 8.44 -6.27 -0.22
N THR A 140 8.24 -5.56 -1.31
CA THR A 140 7.97 -4.10 -1.32
C THR A 140 6.47 -3.77 -1.40
N TYR A 141 5.62 -4.76 -1.66
CA TYR A 141 4.17 -4.60 -1.79
C TYR A 141 3.45 -5.89 -1.37
N TYR A 142 2.14 -5.79 -1.20
CA TYR A 142 1.26 -6.94 -1.01
C TYR A 142 0.56 -7.29 -2.32
N GLY A 143 0.32 -8.57 -2.52
CA GLY A 143 -0.40 -9.11 -3.67
C GLY A 143 -1.15 -10.38 -3.29
N CYS A 144 -1.92 -10.95 -4.23
CA CYS A 144 -2.38 -12.32 -4.12
C CYS A 144 -1.23 -13.25 -4.48
N ASP A 145 -1.23 -14.51 -4.01
CA ASP A 145 -0.21 -15.54 -4.37
C ASP A 145 -0.09 -15.77 -5.89
N GLY A 146 -0.91 -15.07 -6.67
CA GLY A 146 -1.04 -15.19 -8.10
C GLY A 146 -2.05 -16.27 -8.48
N PHE A 147 -2.73 -16.02 -9.59
CA PHE A 147 -3.64 -17.01 -10.16
C PHE A 147 -3.06 -17.50 -11.48
N SER A 148 -2.99 -18.80 -11.63
CA SER A 148 -2.68 -19.47 -12.88
C SER A 148 -3.92 -20.27 -13.27
N VAL A 149 -4.78 -19.66 -14.08
CA VAL A 149 -6.06 -20.23 -14.49
C VAL A 149 -5.81 -21.15 -15.70
N PRO A 150 -6.08 -22.46 -15.58
CA PRO A 150 -5.89 -23.40 -16.69
C PRO A 150 -6.82 -23.04 -17.85
N VAL A 151 -6.29 -23.08 -19.08
CA VAL A 151 -7.10 -22.82 -20.27
C VAL A 151 -8.20 -23.87 -20.46
N SER A 152 -8.04 -25.08 -19.93
CA SER A 152 -9.07 -26.13 -19.93
C SER A 152 -10.35 -25.73 -19.19
N ASP A 153 -10.28 -24.78 -18.27
CA ASP A 153 -11.43 -24.28 -17.52
C ASP A 153 -12.18 -23.16 -18.27
N LEU A 154 -11.58 -22.65 -19.33
CA LEU A 154 -12.03 -21.50 -20.09
C LEU A 154 -12.34 -21.88 -21.53
N SER A 155 -13.27 -21.18 -22.17
CA SER A 155 -13.49 -21.20 -23.61
C SER A 155 -12.77 -20.04 -24.28
N ALA A 156 -12.43 -20.15 -25.57
CA ALA A 156 -11.84 -19.05 -26.32
C ALA A 156 -12.73 -17.79 -26.34
N GLY A 157 -12.13 -16.61 -26.39
CA GLY A 157 -12.75 -15.29 -26.47
C GLY A 157 -12.62 -14.44 -25.21
N SER A 158 -13.39 -13.38 -25.13
CA SER A 158 -13.27 -12.36 -24.08
C SER A 158 -13.91 -12.79 -22.76
N TRP A 159 -13.13 -12.81 -21.70
CA TRP A 159 -13.55 -13.09 -20.33
C TRP A 159 -13.40 -11.83 -19.47
N LYS A 160 -14.38 -11.58 -18.61
CA LYS A 160 -14.29 -10.55 -17.58
C LYS A 160 -13.68 -11.16 -16.31
N ALA A 161 -12.54 -10.67 -15.88
CA ALA A 161 -11.91 -11.00 -14.62
C ALA A 161 -12.31 -9.98 -13.56
N LEU A 162 -12.91 -10.42 -12.46
CA LEU A 162 -13.23 -9.62 -11.28
C LEU A 162 -12.43 -10.15 -10.11
N LEU A 163 -11.55 -9.34 -9.56
CA LEU A 163 -10.75 -9.67 -8.38
C LEU A 163 -11.27 -8.87 -7.18
N THR A 164 -11.66 -9.58 -6.12
CA THR A 164 -12.05 -9.00 -4.83
C THR A 164 -11.08 -9.44 -3.76
N VAL A 165 -10.60 -8.50 -2.96
CA VAL A 165 -9.75 -8.74 -1.79
C VAL A 165 -10.52 -8.37 -0.54
N THR A 166 -10.53 -9.25 0.46
CA THR A 166 -11.20 -9.06 1.74
C THR A 166 -10.19 -9.24 2.88
N SER A 167 -10.13 -8.27 3.80
CA SER A 167 -9.25 -8.28 4.96
C SER A 167 -9.90 -7.48 6.10
N GLY A 168 -9.95 -8.05 7.30
CA GLY A 168 -10.41 -7.35 8.51
C GLY A 168 -11.81 -6.73 8.42
N GLY A 169 -12.72 -7.31 7.62
CA GLY A 169 -14.06 -6.76 7.38
C GLY A 169 -14.14 -5.68 6.31
N SER A 170 -13.01 -5.26 5.73
CA SER A 170 -12.95 -4.35 4.58
C SER A 170 -12.78 -5.15 3.29
N SER A 171 -13.20 -4.57 2.17
CA SER A 171 -13.01 -5.17 0.84
C SER A 171 -12.65 -4.12 -0.20
N GLY A 172 -11.91 -4.57 -1.22
CA GLY A 172 -11.62 -3.80 -2.42
C GLY A 172 -11.72 -4.70 -3.64
N SER A 173 -12.03 -4.14 -4.81
CA SER A 173 -12.16 -4.91 -6.03
C SER A 173 -11.65 -4.15 -7.25
N THR A 174 -11.30 -4.91 -8.28
CA THR A 174 -10.93 -4.41 -9.61
C THR A 174 -11.40 -5.38 -10.67
N GLU A 175 -11.62 -4.90 -11.90
CA GLU A 175 -12.05 -5.73 -13.02
C GLU A 175 -11.27 -5.42 -14.30
N GLN A 176 -11.13 -6.42 -15.17
CA GLN A 176 -10.47 -6.29 -16.47
C GLN A 176 -11.02 -7.33 -17.45
N GLN A 177 -11.01 -7.00 -18.74
CA GLN A 177 -11.26 -7.92 -19.84
C GLN A 177 -9.96 -8.66 -20.20
N ILE A 178 -10.05 -9.96 -20.46
CA ILE A 178 -8.93 -10.83 -20.84
C ILE A 178 -9.35 -11.66 -22.06
N GLU A 179 -8.58 -11.58 -23.13
CA GLU A 179 -8.77 -12.44 -24.29
C GLU A 179 -8.10 -13.80 -24.06
N VAL A 180 -8.87 -14.88 -24.26
CA VAL A 180 -8.41 -16.26 -24.12
C VAL A 180 -8.37 -16.90 -25.50
N SER A 181 -7.22 -17.46 -25.85
CA SER A 181 -6.96 -18.22 -27.08
C SER A 181 -6.62 -19.68 -26.74
N LEU A 182 -7.25 -20.64 -27.43
CA LEU A 182 -7.01 -22.08 -27.27
C LEU A 182 -5.91 -22.58 -28.18
#